data_37cada188c7384eecfe8de2281d1b649
#
_entry.id   37cada188c7384eecfe8de2281d1b649
#
_cell.length_a   1.000
_cell.length_b   1.000
_cell.length_c   1.000
_cell.angle_alpha   90.00
_cell.angle_beta   90.00
_cell.angle_gamma   90.00
#
_symmetry.space_group_name_H-M   'P 1'
#
loop_
_entity.id
_entity.type
_entity.pdbx_description
1 polymer ?
#
loop_
_entity_poly.entity_id
_entity_poly.type
_entity_poly.pdbx_seq_one_letter_code
_entity_poly.pdbx_strand_id
1 'polypeptide(L)'
;MSRFFAAILLLAVFFAPRPAAAGQMIHYTQDSTRFTGYLALPRGEGTHAAVVVVHEWWGLSDWVKQQTDSLANKGYVAFAADLYRGQVAHDEGTAHQLMSGLVEEDAIRTLRASADFLRSRDDVRAQAIGVIGWCMGGKYAIRLAAADPGIRACVMYYGTPITDSTAIRGLQAVVLGNFGGQDKGPSPDQVKAFEAALRRANKKVDFKIYPRASHAFANPTNPWGTYREADARDAWRRTLLFLDRELKKASVPKGTK
;
A
#
# COMPACT_ATOMS: atom_id res chain seq x y z
N MET A 1 -59.67 30.82 26.70
CA MET A 1 -58.32 30.40 27.00
C MET A 1 -57.84 29.48 25.84
N SER A 2 -57.14 30.03 24.85
CA SER A 2 -56.66 29.32 23.65
C SER A 2 -55.20 28.98 23.85
N ARG A 3 -54.86 27.69 23.84
CA ARG A 3 -53.47 27.19 23.98
C ARG A 3 -52.91 26.99 22.56
N PHE A 4 -51.96 27.85 22.16
CA PHE A 4 -51.16 27.64 20.97
C PHE A 4 -50.08 26.60 21.26
N PHE A 5 -50.12 25.45 20.59
CA PHE A 5 -49.02 24.50 20.54
C PHE A 5 -48.08 24.92 19.39
N ALA A 6 -46.89 25.36 19.74
CA ALA A 6 -45.83 25.58 18.75
C ALA A 6 -45.19 24.25 18.42
N ALA A 7 -45.33 23.78 17.19
CA ALA A 7 -44.63 22.61 16.68
C ALA A 7 -43.20 23.02 16.30
N ILE A 8 -42.21 22.49 17.02
CA ILE A 8 -40.78 22.63 16.68
C ILE A 8 -40.45 21.60 15.58
N LEU A 9 -40.26 22.10 14.36
CA LEU A 9 -39.81 21.27 13.23
C LEU A 9 -38.30 21.06 13.39
N LEU A 10 -37.87 19.87 13.82
CA LEU A 10 -36.46 19.47 13.82
C LEU A 10 -36.04 19.15 12.39
N LEU A 11 -35.29 20.05 11.77
CA LEU A 11 -34.65 19.84 10.49
C LEU A 11 -33.45 18.92 10.71
N ALA A 12 -33.60 17.62 10.40
CA ALA A 12 -32.45 16.67 10.37
C ALA A 12 -31.56 17.01 9.16
N VAL A 13 -30.45 17.67 9.40
CA VAL A 13 -29.44 17.91 8.37
C VAL A 13 -28.70 16.57 8.13
N PHE A 14 -29.06 15.85 7.09
CA PHE A 14 -28.32 14.71 6.61
C PHE A 14 -27.01 15.22 5.99
N PHE A 15 -25.91 15.13 6.73
CA PHE A 15 -24.57 15.27 6.17
C PHE A 15 -24.27 14.02 5.33
N ALA A 16 -24.53 14.09 4.02
CA ALA A 16 -24.00 13.10 3.09
C ALA A 16 -22.46 13.13 3.17
N PRO A 17 -21.78 12.00 3.34
CA PRO A 17 -20.32 12.00 3.40
C PRO A 17 -19.76 12.49 2.05
N ARG A 18 -19.06 13.63 2.07
CA ARG A 18 -18.33 14.12 0.89
C ARG A 18 -17.25 13.11 0.52
N PRO A 19 -16.99 12.79 -0.78
CA PRO A 19 -15.81 12.01 -1.19
C PRO A 19 -14.54 12.68 -0.65
N ALA A 20 -13.52 11.91 -0.20
CA ALA A 20 -12.23 12.51 0.12
C ALA A 20 -11.80 13.32 -1.11
N ALA A 21 -11.15 14.45 -0.90
CA ALA A 21 -10.56 15.18 -2.01
C ALA A 21 -9.53 14.25 -2.68
N ALA A 22 -9.44 14.29 -4.02
CA ALA A 22 -8.34 13.63 -4.72
C ALA A 22 -7.02 14.09 -4.11
N GLY A 23 -6.08 13.17 -3.98
CA GLY A 23 -4.75 13.49 -3.49
C GLY A 23 -4.02 14.44 -4.44
N GLN A 24 -2.84 14.85 -4.07
CA GLN A 24 -2.03 15.81 -4.83
C GLN A 24 -0.57 15.35 -4.95
N MET A 25 0.07 15.71 -6.06
CA MET A 25 1.51 15.57 -6.19
C MET A 25 2.21 16.54 -5.23
N ILE A 26 3.14 16.02 -4.46
CA ILE A 26 3.96 16.83 -3.56
C ILE A 26 5.45 16.59 -3.79
N HIS A 27 6.25 17.56 -3.37
CA HIS A 27 7.69 17.45 -3.31
C HIS A 27 8.13 17.65 -1.86
N TYR A 28 9.11 16.87 -1.43
CA TYR A 28 9.75 17.03 -0.12
C TYR A 28 11.25 16.81 -0.25
N THR A 29 11.99 17.31 0.70
CA THR A 29 13.46 17.20 0.73
C THR A 29 13.89 16.47 1.98
N GLN A 30 14.78 15.50 1.83
CA GLN A 30 15.45 14.82 2.93
C GLN A 30 16.93 14.65 2.56
N ASP A 31 17.83 14.99 3.48
CA ASP A 31 19.29 14.92 3.29
C ASP A 31 19.74 15.58 1.96
N SER A 32 19.22 16.79 1.69
CA SER A 32 19.45 17.56 0.46
C SER A 32 18.96 16.90 -0.84
N THR A 33 18.30 15.75 -0.79
CA THR A 33 17.70 15.07 -1.95
C THR A 33 16.22 15.42 -2.05
N ARG A 34 15.79 15.84 -3.23
CA ARG A 34 14.37 16.11 -3.52
C ARG A 34 13.68 14.83 -3.96
N PHE A 35 12.58 14.54 -3.30
CA PHE A 35 11.68 13.42 -3.60
C PHE A 35 10.31 13.92 -4.04
N THR A 36 9.59 13.08 -4.76
CA THR A 36 8.26 13.37 -5.29
C THR A 36 7.33 12.19 -5.03
N GLY A 37 6.06 12.46 -4.84
CA GLY A 37 5.03 11.43 -4.75
C GLY A 37 3.64 12.02 -4.69
N TYR A 38 2.64 11.14 -4.67
CA TYR A 38 1.23 11.50 -4.61
C TYR A 38 0.71 11.25 -3.20
N LEU A 39 0.29 12.32 -2.52
CA LEU A 39 -0.24 12.28 -1.16
C LEU A 39 -1.76 12.38 -1.18
N ALA A 40 -2.42 11.41 -0.57
CA ALA A 40 -3.86 11.42 -0.33
C ALA A 40 -4.15 11.38 1.18
N LEU A 41 -5.00 12.28 1.64
CA LEU A 41 -5.33 12.45 3.05
C LEU A 41 -6.72 11.90 3.36
N PRO A 42 -6.89 11.22 4.52
CA PRO A 42 -8.20 10.78 4.96
C PRO A 42 -9.05 11.97 5.40
N ARG A 43 -10.33 11.72 5.60
CA ARG A 43 -11.23 12.69 6.22
C ARG A 43 -11.14 12.58 7.73
N GLY A 44 -11.50 13.69 8.38
CA GLY A 44 -11.54 13.81 9.82
C GLY A 44 -10.23 14.34 10.40
N GLU A 45 -10.33 14.80 11.62
CA GLU A 45 -9.22 15.32 12.40
C GLU A 45 -8.51 14.19 13.18
N GLY A 46 -7.32 14.49 13.69
CA GLY A 46 -6.54 13.58 14.51
C GLY A 46 -5.46 12.82 13.73
N THR A 47 -4.87 11.84 14.40
CA THR A 47 -3.75 11.07 13.83
C THR A 47 -4.23 9.76 13.21
N HIS A 48 -3.68 9.44 12.06
CA HIS A 48 -4.05 8.27 11.25
C HIS A 48 -2.89 7.28 11.13
N ALA A 49 -3.20 6.03 10.82
CA ALA A 49 -2.21 5.12 10.28
C ALA A 49 -1.83 5.54 8.87
N ALA A 50 -0.61 5.22 8.42
CA ALA A 50 -0.18 5.61 7.10
C ALA A 50 0.33 4.43 6.27
N VAL A 51 0.28 4.58 4.94
CA VAL A 51 0.67 3.54 4.00
C VAL A 51 1.51 4.15 2.88
N VAL A 52 2.72 3.63 2.71
CA VAL A 52 3.55 3.87 1.52
C VAL A 52 3.01 2.99 0.40
N VAL A 53 2.70 3.57 -0.74
CA VAL A 53 2.21 2.90 -1.94
C VAL A 53 3.34 2.83 -2.96
N VAL A 54 3.60 1.64 -3.50
CA VAL A 54 4.66 1.42 -4.49
C VAL A 54 4.06 1.00 -5.81
N HIS A 55 4.33 1.78 -6.85
CA HIS A 55 3.75 1.59 -8.18
C HIS A 55 4.31 0.37 -8.92
N GLU A 56 3.57 -0.07 -9.94
CA GLU A 56 4.02 -1.08 -10.90
C GLU A 56 5.11 -0.52 -11.82
N TRP A 57 5.59 -1.31 -12.76
CA TRP A 57 6.61 -0.91 -13.73
C TRP A 57 6.18 0.25 -14.67
N TRP A 58 4.88 0.56 -14.70
CA TRP A 58 4.33 1.69 -15.45
C TRP A 58 4.67 3.07 -14.86
N GLY A 59 5.18 3.13 -13.63
CA GLY A 59 5.38 4.37 -12.89
C GLY A 59 4.15 4.79 -12.08
N LEU A 60 4.13 6.04 -11.63
CA LEU A 60 3.06 6.61 -10.81
C LEU A 60 1.83 6.95 -11.68
N SER A 61 1.22 5.92 -12.27
CA SER A 61 0.06 5.99 -13.15
C SER A 61 -1.21 6.44 -12.41
N ASP A 62 -2.23 6.82 -13.17
CA ASP A 62 -3.53 7.23 -12.59
C ASP A 62 -4.20 6.09 -11.80
N TRP A 63 -4.01 4.84 -12.21
CA TRP A 63 -4.51 3.70 -11.44
C TRP A 63 -3.86 3.63 -10.04
N VAL A 64 -2.55 3.83 -9.93
CA VAL A 64 -1.86 3.84 -8.63
C VAL A 64 -2.33 5.01 -7.76
N LYS A 65 -2.54 6.19 -8.35
CA LYS A 65 -3.13 7.35 -7.65
C LYS A 65 -4.53 7.03 -7.13
N GLN A 66 -5.38 6.36 -7.93
CA GLN A 66 -6.71 5.91 -7.52
C GLN A 66 -6.65 4.88 -6.36
N GLN A 67 -5.68 3.96 -6.35
CA GLN A 67 -5.48 3.06 -5.22
C GLN A 67 -5.06 3.84 -3.95
N THR A 68 -4.24 4.86 -4.11
CA THR A 68 -3.81 5.76 -3.03
C THR A 68 -5.00 6.54 -2.45
N ASP A 69 -5.86 7.12 -3.30
CA ASP A 69 -7.11 7.76 -2.89
C ASP A 69 -8.07 6.78 -2.20
N SER A 70 -8.12 5.54 -2.69
CA SER A 70 -8.94 4.49 -2.09
C SER A 70 -8.51 4.15 -0.66
N LEU A 71 -7.19 4.13 -0.37
CA LEU A 71 -6.67 3.98 0.98
C LEU A 71 -7.00 5.19 1.86
N ALA A 72 -6.90 6.40 1.33
CA ALA A 72 -7.28 7.62 2.05
C ALA A 72 -8.77 7.62 2.41
N ASN A 73 -9.64 7.18 1.49
CA ASN A 73 -11.07 6.98 1.75
C ASN A 73 -11.36 5.94 2.84
N LYS A 74 -10.40 5.07 3.16
CA LYS A 74 -10.46 4.09 4.26
C LYS A 74 -9.80 4.57 5.55
N GLY A 75 -9.40 5.84 5.62
CA GLY A 75 -8.88 6.48 6.83
C GLY A 75 -7.37 6.32 7.04
N TYR A 76 -6.61 6.10 5.98
CA TYR A 76 -5.14 6.11 6.00
C TYR A 76 -4.61 7.40 5.40
N VAL A 77 -3.51 7.94 5.93
CA VAL A 77 -2.65 8.84 5.15
C VAL A 77 -1.89 7.97 4.16
N ALA A 78 -2.15 8.12 2.87
CA ALA A 78 -1.56 7.29 1.83
C ALA A 78 -0.60 8.11 0.96
N PHE A 79 0.60 7.59 0.75
CA PHE A 79 1.62 8.26 -0.05
C PHE A 79 2.21 7.31 -1.09
N ALA A 80 1.95 7.59 -2.37
CA ALA A 80 2.55 6.85 -3.47
C ALA A 80 3.89 7.47 -3.87
N ALA A 81 4.97 6.73 -3.62
CA ALA A 81 6.32 7.15 -3.96
C ALA A 81 6.54 7.12 -5.48
N ASP A 82 7.19 8.15 -6.01
CA ASP A 82 7.58 8.21 -7.41
C ASP A 82 9.02 7.72 -7.59
N LEU A 83 9.17 6.46 -8.00
CA LEU A 83 10.49 5.86 -8.22
C LEU A 83 11.11 6.25 -9.57
N TYR A 84 10.33 6.86 -10.46
CA TYR A 84 10.76 7.21 -11.82
C TYR A 84 10.91 8.72 -12.06
N ARG A 85 10.88 9.52 -11.00
CA ARG A 85 11.12 10.98 -11.05
C ARG A 85 10.22 11.70 -12.06
N GLY A 86 8.93 11.39 -12.02
CA GLY A 86 7.89 11.98 -12.86
C GLY A 86 7.61 11.25 -14.17
N GLN A 87 8.36 10.19 -14.48
CA GLN A 87 8.13 9.44 -15.71
C GLN A 87 7.04 8.39 -15.52
N VAL A 88 6.16 8.28 -16.52
CA VAL A 88 5.10 7.26 -16.60
C VAL A 88 5.17 6.62 -17.98
N ALA A 89 5.24 5.29 -18.00
CA ALA A 89 5.25 4.55 -19.26
C ALA A 89 3.83 4.35 -19.79
N HIS A 90 3.68 4.47 -21.10
CA HIS A 90 2.43 4.23 -21.82
C HIS A 90 2.52 3.03 -22.77
N ASP A 91 3.68 2.41 -22.86
CA ASP A 91 3.96 1.19 -23.63
C ASP A 91 4.95 0.30 -22.87
N GLU A 92 4.99 -0.99 -23.22
CA GLU A 92 5.84 -1.98 -22.55
C GLU A 92 7.34 -1.73 -22.73
N GLY A 93 7.75 -1.20 -23.87
CA GLY A 93 9.16 -0.87 -24.16
C GLY A 93 9.69 0.19 -23.20
N THR A 94 8.93 1.28 -23.05
CA THR A 94 9.24 2.36 -22.10
C THR A 94 9.19 1.84 -20.64
N ALA A 95 8.18 1.04 -20.30
CA ALA A 95 8.08 0.45 -18.96
C ALA A 95 9.27 -0.44 -18.63
N HIS A 96 9.72 -1.26 -19.58
CA HIS A 96 10.89 -2.11 -19.42
C HIS A 96 12.18 -1.28 -19.26
N GLN A 97 12.36 -0.21 -20.03
CA GLN A 97 13.52 0.69 -19.89
C GLN A 97 13.56 1.35 -18.52
N LEU A 98 12.44 1.91 -18.05
CA LEU A 98 12.35 2.55 -16.73
C LEU A 98 12.63 1.56 -15.61
N MET A 99 12.05 0.37 -15.67
CA MET A 99 12.25 -0.68 -14.67
C MET A 99 13.71 -1.18 -14.66
N SER A 100 14.31 -1.39 -15.83
CA SER A 100 15.69 -1.88 -15.95
C SER A 100 16.72 -0.83 -15.55
N GLY A 101 16.40 0.46 -15.76
CA GLY A 101 17.25 1.59 -15.35
C GLY A 101 17.11 1.95 -13.85
N LEU A 102 16.17 1.36 -13.13
CA LEU A 102 15.97 1.66 -11.72
C LEU A 102 17.02 0.96 -10.86
N VAL A 103 17.94 1.73 -10.30
CA VAL A 103 18.93 1.25 -9.34
C VAL A 103 18.23 0.90 -8.02
N GLU A 104 18.46 -0.31 -7.53
CA GLU A 104 17.74 -0.83 -6.35
C GLU A 104 17.99 0.00 -5.10
N GLU A 105 19.23 0.45 -4.88
CA GLU A 105 19.60 1.29 -3.75
C GLU A 105 18.87 2.63 -3.77
N ASP A 106 18.69 3.23 -4.96
CA ASP A 106 17.94 4.47 -5.13
C ASP A 106 16.46 4.27 -4.87
N ALA A 107 15.90 3.15 -5.33
CA ALA A 107 14.51 2.79 -5.05
C ALA A 107 14.27 2.62 -3.54
N ILE A 108 15.12 1.88 -2.84
CA ILE A 108 14.98 1.67 -1.39
C ILE A 108 15.21 2.98 -0.63
N ARG A 109 16.17 3.81 -1.04
CA ARG A 109 16.37 5.14 -0.46
C ARG A 109 15.13 6.02 -0.59
N THR A 110 14.52 6.05 -1.78
CA THR A 110 13.27 6.81 -2.04
C THR A 110 12.12 6.30 -1.17
N LEU A 111 11.97 4.99 -1.03
CA LEU A 111 10.91 4.40 -0.22
C LEU A 111 11.13 4.63 1.28
N ARG A 112 12.36 4.57 1.77
CA ARG A 112 12.69 4.93 3.17
C ARG A 112 12.40 6.40 3.43
N ALA A 113 12.83 7.30 2.55
CA ALA A 113 12.51 8.72 2.63
C ALA A 113 10.98 8.95 2.64
N SER A 114 10.21 8.17 1.87
CA SER A 114 8.74 8.23 1.88
C SER A 114 8.14 7.79 3.22
N ALA A 115 8.69 6.74 3.83
CA ALA A 115 8.26 6.27 5.14
C ALA A 115 8.62 7.30 6.24
N ASP A 116 9.80 7.90 6.17
CA ASP A 116 10.25 8.94 7.11
C ASP A 116 9.44 10.23 6.96
N PHE A 117 9.12 10.63 5.72
CA PHE A 117 8.20 11.73 5.45
C PHE A 117 6.85 11.49 6.12
N LEU A 118 6.28 10.29 5.99
CA LEU A 118 5.02 9.96 6.66
C LEU A 118 5.16 9.99 8.20
N ARG A 119 6.26 9.51 8.76
CA ARG A 119 6.52 9.53 10.21
C ARG A 119 6.66 10.93 10.78
N SER A 120 7.17 11.88 9.99
CA SER A 120 7.38 13.26 10.41
C SER A 120 6.11 14.13 10.42
N ARG A 121 4.99 13.61 9.93
CA ARG A 121 3.73 14.34 9.85
C ARG A 121 2.97 14.29 11.17
N ASP A 122 2.40 15.41 11.58
CA ASP A 122 1.61 15.55 12.82
C ASP A 122 0.27 14.78 12.74
N ASP A 123 -0.25 14.53 11.52
CA ASP A 123 -1.47 13.78 11.29
C ASP A 123 -1.24 12.26 11.14
N VAL A 124 -0.02 11.77 11.38
CA VAL A 124 0.34 10.35 11.27
C VAL A 124 0.81 9.79 12.62
N ARG A 125 0.32 8.60 12.96
CA ARG A 125 0.91 7.79 14.04
C ARG A 125 2.19 7.13 13.53
N ALA A 126 3.35 7.65 13.94
CA ALA A 126 4.67 7.25 13.44
C ALA A 126 4.96 5.74 13.54
N GLN A 127 4.36 5.05 14.53
CA GLN A 127 4.48 3.60 14.73
C GLN A 127 3.45 2.76 13.96
N ALA A 128 2.59 3.37 13.16
CA ALA A 128 1.53 2.70 12.40
C ALA A 128 1.71 2.89 10.87
N ILE A 129 2.90 2.57 10.38
CA ILE A 129 3.27 2.66 8.97
C ILE A 129 3.21 1.28 8.32
N GLY A 130 2.52 1.20 7.19
CA GLY A 130 2.50 0.04 6.31
C GLY A 130 3.06 0.36 4.93
N VAL A 131 3.26 -0.68 4.14
CA VAL A 131 3.61 -0.57 2.72
C VAL A 131 2.77 -1.52 1.88
N ILE A 132 2.38 -1.07 0.70
CA ILE A 132 1.67 -1.87 -0.30
C ILE A 132 2.29 -1.66 -1.67
N GLY A 133 2.38 -2.72 -2.48
CA GLY A 133 2.85 -2.61 -3.85
C GLY A 133 2.38 -3.74 -4.75
N TRP A 134 2.36 -3.46 -6.05
CA TRP A 134 1.92 -4.38 -7.10
C TRP A 134 3.06 -4.63 -8.09
N CYS A 135 3.22 -5.85 -8.59
CA CYS A 135 4.25 -6.23 -9.55
C CYS A 135 5.66 -5.85 -9.05
N MET A 136 6.37 -5.01 -9.79
CA MET A 136 7.63 -4.40 -9.36
C MET A 136 7.49 -3.74 -7.97
N GLY A 137 6.39 -3.02 -7.73
CA GLY A 137 6.12 -2.41 -6.44
C GLY A 137 5.94 -3.43 -5.31
N GLY A 138 5.39 -4.61 -5.59
CA GLY A 138 5.31 -5.71 -4.62
C GLY A 138 6.69 -6.25 -4.23
N LYS A 139 7.63 -6.33 -5.19
CA LYS A 139 9.05 -6.61 -4.95
C LYS A 139 9.67 -5.56 -4.02
N TYR A 140 9.44 -4.29 -4.29
CA TYR A 140 10.03 -3.21 -3.49
C TYR A 140 9.33 -3.02 -2.14
N ALA A 141 8.05 -3.35 -2.02
CA ALA A 141 7.33 -3.31 -0.74
C ALA A 141 7.97 -4.26 0.30
N ILE A 142 8.24 -5.51 -0.07
CA ILE A 142 8.90 -6.45 0.85
C ILE A 142 10.35 -6.09 1.14
N ARG A 143 11.07 -5.49 0.18
CA ARG A 143 12.44 -5.00 0.38
C ARG A 143 12.49 -3.80 1.33
N LEU A 144 11.55 -2.86 1.19
CA LEU A 144 11.42 -1.77 2.16
C LEU A 144 11.13 -2.32 3.55
N ALA A 145 10.17 -3.24 3.69
CA ALA A 145 9.81 -3.82 4.98
C ALA A 145 10.97 -4.60 5.62
N ALA A 146 11.87 -5.18 4.83
CA ALA A 146 13.08 -5.84 5.33
C ALA A 146 14.19 -4.83 5.71
N ALA A 147 14.26 -3.69 5.02
CA ALA A 147 15.26 -2.64 5.24
C ALA A 147 14.87 -1.65 6.34
N ASP A 148 13.58 -1.55 6.68
CA ASP A 148 13.04 -0.60 7.65
C ASP A 148 12.19 -1.32 8.70
N PRO A 149 12.75 -1.56 9.92
CA PRO A 149 12.04 -2.23 11.01
C PRO A 149 10.79 -1.48 11.52
N GLY A 150 10.65 -0.20 11.19
CA GLY A 150 9.48 0.62 11.53
C GLY A 150 8.25 0.33 10.65
N ILE A 151 8.39 -0.44 9.57
CA ILE A 151 7.25 -0.91 8.78
C ILE A 151 6.57 -2.06 9.52
N ARG A 152 5.29 -1.89 9.86
CA ARG A 152 4.48 -2.83 10.64
C ARG A 152 3.73 -3.83 9.77
N ALA A 153 3.29 -3.42 8.60
CA ALA A 153 2.48 -4.20 7.68
C ALA A 153 3.03 -4.09 6.26
N CYS A 154 3.21 -5.22 5.59
CA CYS A 154 3.64 -5.27 4.19
C CYS A 154 2.60 -6.03 3.37
N VAL A 155 2.10 -5.42 2.30
CA VAL A 155 1.17 -6.04 1.36
C VAL A 155 1.83 -6.17 -0.01
N MET A 156 1.91 -7.40 -0.49
CA MET A 156 2.44 -7.74 -1.82
C MET A 156 1.34 -8.24 -2.74
N TYR A 157 1.25 -7.67 -3.92
CA TYR A 157 0.48 -8.22 -5.03
C TYR A 157 1.45 -8.69 -6.12
N TYR A 158 1.44 -9.98 -6.40
CA TYR A 158 2.25 -10.60 -7.48
C TYR A 158 3.67 -10.05 -7.64
N GLY A 159 4.30 -9.64 -6.54
CA GLY A 159 5.68 -9.15 -6.53
C GLY A 159 6.69 -10.28 -6.34
N THR A 160 7.88 -10.11 -6.91
CA THR A 160 8.97 -11.08 -6.76
C THR A 160 9.40 -11.19 -5.29
N PRO A 161 9.43 -12.41 -4.73
CA PRO A 161 9.92 -12.68 -3.38
C PRO A 161 11.37 -12.26 -3.13
N ILE A 162 11.70 -11.96 -1.88
CA ILE A 162 13.11 -11.92 -1.44
C ILE A 162 13.60 -13.32 -1.10
N THR A 163 14.84 -13.60 -1.41
CA THR A 163 15.50 -14.90 -1.13
C THR A 163 16.64 -14.80 -0.13
N ASP A 164 17.13 -13.59 0.13
CA ASP A 164 18.19 -13.37 1.11
C ASP A 164 17.71 -13.67 2.53
N SER A 165 18.37 -14.63 3.17
CA SER A 165 18.03 -15.10 4.51
C SER A 165 18.25 -14.02 5.58
N THR A 166 19.17 -13.07 5.37
CA THR A 166 19.43 -11.96 6.31
C THR A 166 18.29 -10.95 6.26
N ALA A 167 17.84 -10.59 5.05
CA ALA A 167 16.67 -9.73 4.87
C ALA A 167 15.40 -10.37 5.47
N ILE A 168 15.20 -11.69 5.26
CA ILE A 168 14.08 -12.42 5.86
C ILE A 168 14.16 -12.39 7.39
N ARG A 169 15.32 -12.61 7.99
CA ARG A 169 15.48 -12.53 9.46
C ARG A 169 15.25 -11.13 10.01
N GLY A 170 15.69 -10.10 9.29
CA GLY A 170 15.51 -8.70 9.67
C GLY A 170 14.07 -8.19 9.65
N LEU A 171 13.20 -8.83 8.87
CA LEU A 171 11.82 -8.41 8.67
C LEU A 171 11.03 -8.37 10.00
N GLN A 172 10.43 -7.22 10.33
CA GLN A 172 9.57 -7.05 11.49
C GLN A 172 8.09 -6.96 11.11
N ALA A 173 7.80 -6.61 9.86
CA ALA A 173 6.45 -6.50 9.34
C ALA A 173 5.71 -7.84 9.32
N VAL A 174 4.40 -7.81 9.60
CA VAL A 174 3.50 -8.88 9.17
C VAL A 174 3.31 -8.77 7.66
N VAL A 175 3.30 -9.90 6.93
CA VAL A 175 3.23 -9.89 5.47
C VAL A 175 1.94 -10.51 4.97
N LEU A 176 1.18 -9.76 4.16
CA LEU A 176 0.08 -10.24 3.34
C LEU A 176 0.54 -10.40 1.90
N GLY A 177 0.28 -11.56 1.30
CA GLY A 177 0.59 -11.81 -0.11
C GLY A 177 -0.64 -12.23 -0.92
N ASN A 178 -0.80 -11.64 -2.11
CA ASN A 178 -1.84 -11.95 -3.08
C ASN A 178 -1.17 -12.32 -4.41
N PHE A 179 -1.26 -13.57 -4.82
CA PHE A 179 -0.51 -14.13 -5.97
C PHE A 179 -1.43 -14.85 -6.95
N GLY A 180 -1.02 -14.91 -8.22
CA GLY A 180 -1.72 -15.67 -9.25
C GLY A 180 -1.25 -17.13 -9.31
N GLY A 181 -2.21 -18.06 -9.45
CA GLY A 181 -1.91 -19.49 -9.63
C GLY A 181 -1.40 -19.84 -11.03
N GLN A 182 -1.60 -18.95 -12.00
CA GLN A 182 -1.11 -19.07 -13.37
C GLN A 182 0.00 -18.05 -13.69
N ASP A 183 0.52 -17.38 -12.65
CA ASP A 183 1.63 -16.44 -12.80
C ASP A 183 2.93 -17.20 -13.11
N LYS A 184 3.71 -16.67 -14.05
CA LYS A 184 5.02 -17.21 -14.41
C LYS A 184 6.17 -16.56 -13.64
N GLY A 185 5.90 -15.40 -13.04
CA GLY A 185 6.90 -14.66 -12.27
C GLY A 185 6.28 -13.64 -11.29
N PRO A 186 6.14 -14.00 -10.00
CA PRO A 186 6.56 -15.22 -9.32
C PRO A 186 5.63 -16.42 -9.56
N SER A 187 6.21 -17.58 -9.83
CA SER A 187 5.43 -18.82 -9.96
C SER A 187 4.85 -19.26 -8.61
N PRO A 188 3.76 -20.07 -8.60
CA PRO A 188 3.19 -20.60 -7.37
C PRO A 188 4.21 -21.33 -6.48
N ASP A 189 5.19 -22.01 -7.07
CA ASP A 189 6.21 -22.73 -6.30
C ASP A 189 7.22 -21.78 -5.66
N GLN A 190 7.60 -20.69 -6.35
CA GLN A 190 8.40 -19.62 -5.75
C GLN A 190 7.66 -18.95 -4.57
N VAL A 191 6.36 -18.72 -4.71
CA VAL A 191 5.52 -18.16 -3.64
C VAL A 191 5.45 -19.08 -2.43
N LYS A 192 5.22 -20.39 -2.64
CA LYS A 192 5.20 -21.40 -1.56
C LYS A 192 6.55 -21.51 -0.87
N ALA A 193 7.65 -21.50 -1.64
CA ALA A 193 9.01 -21.55 -1.11
C ALA A 193 9.30 -20.32 -0.23
N PHE A 194 8.86 -19.15 -0.66
CA PHE A 194 8.99 -17.90 0.10
C PHE A 194 8.16 -17.92 1.38
N GLU A 195 6.90 -18.34 1.30
CA GLU A 195 6.05 -18.50 2.49
C GLU A 195 6.69 -19.43 3.52
N ALA A 196 7.20 -20.58 3.06
CA ALA A 196 7.90 -21.54 3.90
C ALA A 196 9.17 -20.93 4.53
N ALA A 197 9.95 -20.14 3.79
CA ALA A 197 11.14 -19.46 4.30
C ALA A 197 10.78 -18.44 5.41
N LEU A 198 9.74 -17.63 5.20
CA LEU A 198 9.25 -16.68 6.20
C LEU A 198 8.75 -17.40 7.47
N ARG A 199 7.98 -18.49 7.32
CA ARG A 199 7.49 -19.28 8.46
C ARG A 199 8.63 -19.95 9.24
N ARG A 200 9.66 -20.49 8.55
CA ARG A 200 10.87 -21.03 9.22
C ARG A 200 11.63 -19.96 10.01
N ALA A 201 11.58 -18.71 9.56
CA ALA A 201 12.15 -17.57 10.28
C ALA A 201 11.20 -16.97 11.34
N ASN A 202 10.11 -17.66 11.69
CA ASN A 202 9.08 -17.22 12.64
C ASN A 202 8.40 -15.89 12.26
N LYS A 203 8.32 -15.58 10.97
CA LYS A 203 7.62 -14.38 10.49
C LYS A 203 6.13 -14.65 10.31
N LYS A 204 5.29 -13.66 10.66
CA LYS A 204 3.84 -13.75 10.49
C LYS A 204 3.49 -13.45 9.04
N VAL A 205 2.83 -14.38 8.37
CA VAL A 205 2.46 -14.29 6.95
C VAL A 205 1.05 -14.81 6.71
N ASP A 206 0.36 -14.20 5.75
CA ASP A 206 -0.94 -14.60 5.24
C ASP A 206 -0.92 -14.51 3.71
N PHE A 207 -0.60 -15.64 3.05
CA PHE A 207 -0.52 -15.70 1.58
C PHE A 207 -1.74 -16.37 1.00
N LYS A 208 -2.24 -15.82 -0.11
CA LYS A 208 -3.29 -16.43 -0.93
C LYS A 208 -2.85 -16.49 -2.39
N ILE A 209 -2.95 -17.68 -2.96
CA ILE A 209 -2.76 -17.92 -4.39
C ILE A 209 -4.15 -18.10 -5.00
N TYR A 210 -4.50 -17.26 -5.97
CA TYR A 210 -5.75 -17.29 -6.71
C TYR A 210 -5.60 -18.24 -7.90
N PRO A 211 -6.23 -19.42 -7.92
CA PRO A 211 -5.85 -20.53 -8.82
C PRO A 211 -5.94 -20.19 -10.32
N ARG A 212 -6.87 -19.30 -10.71
CA ARG A 212 -7.11 -18.92 -12.10
C ARG A 212 -6.57 -17.54 -12.47
N ALA A 213 -5.93 -16.84 -11.54
CA ALA A 213 -5.33 -15.55 -11.78
C ALA A 213 -3.91 -15.71 -12.32
N SER A 214 -3.51 -14.82 -13.21
CA SER A 214 -2.13 -14.66 -13.67
C SER A 214 -1.52 -13.36 -13.14
N HIS A 215 -0.39 -12.92 -13.68
CA HIS A 215 0.24 -11.65 -13.29
C HIS A 215 -0.70 -10.47 -13.52
N ALA A 216 -0.62 -9.43 -12.70
CA ALA A 216 -1.40 -8.18 -12.76
C ALA A 216 -2.93 -8.36 -12.70
N PHE A 217 -3.44 -9.47 -12.12
CA PHE A 217 -4.87 -9.76 -12.04
C PHE A 217 -5.70 -8.71 -11.31
N ALA A 218 -5.08 -7.86 -10.48
CA ALA A 218 -5.78 -6.84 -9.70
C ALA A 218 -5.85 -5.47 -10.41
N ASN A 219 -5.16 -5.29 -11.54
CA ASN A 219 -5.13 -4.03 -12.27
C ASN A 219 -6.03 -4.09 -13.53
N PRO A 220 -7.18 -3.39 -13.56
CA PRO A 220 -8.07 -3.39 -14.72
C PRO A 220 -7.52 -2.60 -15.91
N THR A 221 -6.48 -1.79 -15.72
CA THR A 221 -5.88 -0.98 -16.79
C THR A 221 -4.69 -1.65 -17.44
N ASN A 222 -4.31 -2.85 -16.98
CA ASN A 222 -3.20 -3.57 -17.59
C ASN A 222 -3.56 -4.06 -18.99
N PRO A 223 -2.65 -3.92 -19.99
CA PRO A 223 -2.96 -4.23 -21.39
C PRO A 223 -3.05 -5.74 -21.70
N TRP A 224 -2.66 -6.61 -20.76
CA TRP A 224 -2.57 -8.06 -21.00
C TRP A 224 -3.90 -8.81 -20.87
N GLY A 225 -4.99 -8.11 -20.52
CA GLY A 225 -6.30 -8.73 -20.32
C GLY A 225 -6.35 -9.74 -19.17
N THR A 226 -5.45 -9.62 -18.22
CA THR A 226 -5.32 -10.55 -17.08
C THR A 226 -6.17 -10.16 -15.87
N TYR A 227 -6.86 -9.03 -15.93
CA TYR A 227 -7.72 -8.57 -14.85
C TYR A 227 -8.82 -9.59 -14.52
N ARG A 228 -8.99 -9.85 -13.23
CA ARG A 228 -9.98 -10.76 -12.68
C ARG A 228 -10.73 -10.09 -11.54
N GLU A 229 -11.86 -9.49 -11.86
CA GLU A 229 -12.62 -8.64 -10.94
C GLU A 229 -12.91 -9.31 -9.59
N ALA A 230 -13.38 -10.56 -9.59
CA ALA A 230 -13.73 -11.28 -8.36
C ALA A 230 -12.49 -11.50 -7.47
N ASP A 231 -11.37 -11.91 -8.08
CA ASP A 231 -10.11 -12.15 -7.37
C ASP A 231 -9.50 -10.82 -6.88
N ALA A 232 -9.57 -9.77 -7.70
CA ALA A 232 -9.11 -8.42 -7.35
C ALA A 232 -9.91 -7.84 -6.17
N ARG A 233 -11.24 -7.97 -6.18
CA ARG A 233 -12.10 -7.52 -5.07
C ARG A 233 -11.82 -8.29 -3.78
N ASP A 234 -11.63 -9.60 -3.86
CA ASP A 234 -11.29 -10.39 -2.68
C ASP A 234 -9.91 -10.01 -2.13
N ALA A 235 -8.90 -9.85 -2.98
CA ALA A 235 -7.56 -9.43 -2.60
C ALA A 235 -7.58 -8.04 -1.93
N TRP A 236 -8.35 -7.10 -2.48
CA TRP A 236 -8.50 -5.76 -1.90
C TRP A 236 -9.20 -5.79 -0.55
N ARG A 237 -10.29 -6.54 -0.42
CA ARG A 237 -10.99 -6.74 0.86
C ARG A 237 -10.06 -7.34 1.92
N ARG A 238 -9.28 -8.37 1.58
CA ARG A 238 -8.27 -8.96 2.46
C ARG A 238 -7.23 -7.93 2.89
N THR A 239 -6.75 -7.13 1.93
CA THR A 239 -5.80 -6.04 2.17
C THR A 239 -6.32 -5.04 3.20
N LEU A 240 -7.54 -4.55 3.05
CA LEU A 240 -8.12 -3.59 3.98
C LEU A 240 -8.30 -4.16 5.38
N LEU A 241 -8.81 -5.40 5.50
CA LEU A 241 -8.95 -6.09 6.80
C LEU A 241 -7.59 -6.30 7.47
N PHE A 242 -6.57 -6.64 6.70
CA PHE A 242 -5.21 -6.82 7.18
C PHE A 242 -4.62 -5.50 7.68
N LEU A 243 -4.67 -4.44 6.88
CA LEU A 243 -4.15 -3.13 7.27
C LEU A 243 -4.89 -2.57 8.50
N ASP A 244 -6.21 -2.75 8.59
CA ASP A 244 -6.98 -2.33 9.77
C ASP A 244 -6.52 -3.07 11.03
N ARG A 245 -6.27 -4.38 10.93
CA ARG A 245 -5.80 -5.20 12.05
C ARG A 245 -4.40 -4.81 12.52
N GLU A 246 -3.47 -4.64 11.58
CA GLU A 246 -2.06 -4.42 11.91
C GLU A 246 -1.72 -2.96 12.24
N LEU A 247 -2.45 -2.00 11.66
CA LEU A 247 -2.11 -0.58 11.79
C LEU A 247 -3.09 0.23 12.65
N LYS A 248 -4.39 -0.14 12.68
CA LYS A 248 -5.38 0.62 13.44
C LYS A 248 -5.67 0.02 14.82
N LYS A 249 -5.77 -1.33 14.91
CA LYS A 249 -6.10 -2.01 16.18
C LYS A 249 -4.90 -2.26 17.09
N ALA A 250 -3.69 -2.27 16.56
CA ALA A 250 -2.46 -2.51 17.34
C ALA A 250 -2.06 -1.35 18.28
N SER A 251 -2.79 -0.24 18.29
CA SER A 251 -2.44 0.98 19.02
C SER A 251 -3.07 1.13 20.41
N VAL A 252 -3.74 0.10 20.94
CA VAL A 252 -4.16 0.09 22.36
C VAL A 252 -3.09 -0.66 23.16
N PRO A 253 -2.24 0.02 23.97
CA PRO A 253 -1.42 -0.66 24.94
C PRO A 253 -2.34 -1.44 25.84
N LYS A 254 -2.14 -2.75 25.98
CA LYS A 254 -2.78 -3.49 27.09
C LYS A 254 -2.31 -2.83 28.36
N GLY A 255 -3.21 -2.12 29.02
CA GLY A 255 -2.92 -1.52 30.32
C GLY A 255 -2.29 -2.58 31.21
N THR A 256 -1.12 -2.28 31.72
CA THR A 256 -0.51 -2.97 32.85
C THR A 256 -1.53 -2.91 34.00
N LYS A 257 -2.09 -4.08 34.34
CA LYS A 257 -2.79 -4.28 35.61
C LYS A 257 -1.75 -4.46 36.69
#